data_5827071e80adc8a9895b59dcf2e25fbc
#
_entry.id   5827071e80adc8a9895b59dcf2e25fbc
#
_cell.length_a   1.000
_cell.length_b   1.000
_cell.length_c   1.000
_cell.angle_alpha   90.00
_cell.angle_beta   90.00
_cell.angle_gamma   90.00
#
_symmetry.space_group_name_H-M   'P 1'
#
loop_
_entity.id
_entity.type
_entity.pdbx_description
1 polymer ?
#
loop_
_entity_poly.entity_id
_entity_poly.type
_entity_poly.pdbx_seq_one_letter_code
_entity_poly.pdbx_strand_id
1 'polypeptide(L)'
;MACIATVIGLQGPRVRLRLDGSDTKNDFWMMVDDGELHEIGWCEKNGGMLQPPMGFTLNATSWPKFLAKILKDAVYCPARCFKKEPSGPKTNKFVVGQKLEAVDKKNPHLICCATVGAINEEMIHVTFDGWRGAFDYWYALKNIKSVEN
;
A
#
# COMPACT_ATOMS: atom_id res chain seq x y z
N MET A 1 9.96 -9.23 2.73
CA MET A 1 10.10 -8.83 4.16
C MET A 1 8.73 -8.45 4.69
N ALA A 2 8.32 -8.98 5.82
CA ALA A 2 7.03 -8.66 6.45
C ALA A 2 7.24 -7.90 7.76
N CYS A 3 6.45 -6.85 7.99
CA CYS A 3 6.44 -6.02 9.19
C CYS A 3 5.03 -5.99 9.78
N ILE A 4 4.93 -5.68 11.07
CA ILE A 4 3.64 -5.38 11.71
C ILE A 4 3.28 -3.94 11.40
N ALA A 5 1.99 -3.72 11.12
CA ALA A 5 1.43 -2.39 10.91
C ALA A 5 0.12 -2.20 11.67
N THR A 6 -0.08 -0.99 12.15
CA THR A 6 -1.34 -0.55 12.76
C THR A 6 -2.15 0.29 11.77
N VAL A 7 -3.45 0.02 11.69
CA VAL A 7 -4.39 0.84 10.92
C VAL A 7 -4.65 2.14 11.70
N ILE A 8 -4.26 3.27 11.14
CA ILE A 8 -4.37 4.59 11.78
C ILE A 8 -5.36 5.52 11.07
N GLY A 9 -5.94 5.09 9.96
CA GLY A 9 -6.94 5.87 9.23
C GLY A 9 -7.64 5.04 8.16
N LEU A 10 -8.82 5.51 7.77
CA LEU A 10 -9.64 4.91 6.72
C LEU A 10 -10.14 6.01 5.79
N GLN A 11 -10.14 5.72 4.49
CA GLN A 11 -10.76 6.58 3.47
C GLN A 11 -11.30 5.75 2.33
N GLY A 12 -12.61 5.56 2.30
CA GLY A 12 -13.25 4.66 1.35
C GLY A 12 -12.57 3.28 1.37
N PRO A 13 -12.13 2.75 0.23
CA PRO A 13 -11.47 1.44 0.15
C PRO A 13 -9.97 1.47 0.54
N ARG A 14 -9.50 2.52 1.19
CA ARG A 14 -8.09 2.67 1.57
C ARG A 14 -7.90 2.66 3.07
N VAL A 15 -6.82 2.04 3.49
CA VAL A 15 -6.33 2.07 4.87
C VAL A 15 -5.04 2.88 4.94
N ARG A 16 -4.92 3.73 5.95
CA ARG A 16 -3.66 4.36 6.32
C ARG A 16 -2.97 3.50 7.35
N LEU A 17 -1.73 3.17 7.09
CA LEU A 17 -0.94 2.24 7.89
C LEU A 17 0.29 2.94 8.45
N ARG A 18 0.63 2.57 9.67
CA ARG A 18 1.91 2.87 10.30
C ARG A 18 2.61 1.56 10.63
N LEU A 19 3.84 1.39 10.16
CA LEU A 19 4.67 0.27 10.60
C LEU A 19 5.05 0.46 12.06
N ASP A 20 4.77 -0.54 12.89
CA ASP A 20 4.98 -0.45 14.33
C ASP A 20 6.47 -0.33 14.67
N GLY A 21 6.79 0.69 15.46
CA GLY A 21 8.15 1.08 15.78
C GLY A 21 8.80 2.06 14.81
N SER A 22 8.08 2.51 13.78
CA SER A 22 8.45 3.59 12.88
C SER A 22 7.82 4.92 13.31
N ASP A 23 8.29 6.03 12.72
CA ASP A 23 7.72 7.35 12.95
C ASP A 23 6.51 7.65 12.05
N THR A 24 5.83 8.76 12.34
CA THR A 24 4.64 9.21 11.60
C THR A 24 4.93 9.67 10.18
N LYS A 25 6.18 9.99 9.85
CA LYS A 25 6.59 10.47 8.51
C LYS A 25 6.56 9.35 7.47
N ASN A 26 6.61 8.11 7.93
CA ASN A 26 6.62 6.90 7.11
C ASN A 26 5.22 6.26 6.97
N ASP A 27 4.16 6.92 7.45
CA ASP A 27 2.79 6.47 7.24
C ASP A 27 2.45 6.42 5.75
N PHE A 28 1.71 5.41 5.34
CA PHE A 28 1.35 5.23 3.93
C PHE A 28 -0.07 4.67 3.77
N TRP A 29 -0.60 4.80 2.55
CA TRP A 29 -1.93 4.32 2.20
C TRP A 29 -1.85 3.07 1.32
N MET A 30 -2.74 2.10 1.59
CA MET A 30 -2.93 0.91 0.77
C MET A 30 -4.41 0.67 0.51
N MET A 31 -4.72 -0.09 -0.53
CA MET A 31 -6.07 -0.59 -0.77
C MET A 31 -6.38 -1.73 0.21
N VAL A 32 -7.64 -1.83 0.66
CA VAL A 32 -8.06 -2.88 1.61
C VAL A 32 -7.95 -4.30 1.03
N ASP A 33 -7.91 -4.42 -0.29
CA ASP A 33 -7.77 -5.67 -1.02
C ASP A 33 -6.37 -5.89 -1.59
N ASP A 34 -5.37 -5.13 -1.11
CA ASP A 34 -3.98 -5.29 -1.56
C ASP A 34 -3.43 -6.64 -1.11
N GLY A 35 -2.82 -7.37 -2.05
CA GLY A 35 -2.26 -8.70 -1.82
C GLY A 35 -1.08 -8.75 -0.85
N GLU A 36 -0.54 -7.59 -0.46
CA GLU A 36 0.54 -7.49 0.54
C GLU A 36 0.01 -7.34 1.98
N LEU A 37 -1.31 -7.16 2.16
CA LEU A 37 -1.94 -7.11 3.47
C LEU A 37 -2.35 -8.53 3.92
N HIS A 38 -1.85 -8.94 5.07
CA HIS A 38 -2.08 -10.27 5.62
C HIS A 38 -2.51 -10.23 7.08
N GLU A 39 -3.25 -11.25 7.50
CA GLU A 39 -3.60 -11.43 8.91
C GLU A 39 -2.37 -11.71 9.78
N ILE A 40 -2.47 -11.40 11.07
CA ILE A 40 -1.43 -11.76 12.03
C ILE A 40 -1.21 -13.28 12.05
N GLY A 41 0.06 -13.69 12.01
CA GLY A 41 0.47 -15.11 11.92
C GLY A 41 0.70 -15.61 10.50
N TRP A 42 0.31 -14.86 9.47
CA TRP A 42 0.56 -15.26 8.08
C TRP A 42 2.06 -15.47 7.78
N CYS A 43 2.90 -14.56 8.25
CA CYS A 43 4.33 -14.61 8.03
C CYS A 43 4.94 -15.93 8.54
N GLU A 44 4.61 -16.32 9.77
CA GLU A 44 5.09 -17.57 10.39
C GLU A 44 4.55 -18.79 9.68
N LYS A 45 3.26 -18.81 9.33
CA LYS A 45 2.62 -19.92 8.56
C LYS A 45 3.29 -20.14 7.20
N ASN A 46 3.89 -19.11 6.62
CA ASN A 46 4.61 -19.16 5.34
C ASN A 46 6.14 -19.26 5.50
N GLY A 47 6.61 -19.68 6.68
CA GLY A 47 8.04 -19.93 6.95
C GLY A 47 8.90 -18.68 7.04
N GLY A 48 8.27 -17.50 7.18
CA GLY A 48 8.95 -16.22 7.35
C GLY A 48 9.09 -15.80 8.80
N MET A 49 9.74 -14.69 9.00
CA MET A 49 9.92 -14.04 10.30
C MET A 49 9.63 -12.55 10.17
N LEU A 50 8.83 -12.01 11.09
CA LEU A 50 8.56 -10.57 11.15
C LEU A 50 9.84 -9.79 11.45
N GLN A 51 10.07 -8.75 10.67
CA GLN A 51 11.25 -7.90 10.77
C GLN A 51 10.90 -6.51 11.31
N PRO A 52 11.84 -5.83 12.00
CA PRO A 52 11.66 -4.43 12.31
C PRO A 52 11.56 -3.61 11.00
N PRO A 53 10.74 -2.57 10.97
CA PRO A 53 10.65 -1.69 9.79
C PRO A 53 11.96 -0.91 9.59
N MET A 54 12.19 -0.47 8.36
CA MET A 54 13.21 0.54 8.11
C MET A 54 12.84 1.81 8.89
N GLY A 55 13.81 2.36 9.62
CA GLY A 55 13.53 3.48 10.54
C GLY A 55 12.95 3.06 11.88
N PHE A 56 13.14 1.79 12.27
CA PHE A 56 12.84 1.35 13.63
C PHE A 56 13.57 2.24 14.64
N THR A 57 12.84 2.89 15.52
CA THR A 57 13.34 3.95 16.40
C THR A 57 14.15 3.43 17.60
N LEU A 58 14.06 2.13 17.88
CA LEU A 58 14.78 1.47 18.94
C LEU A 58 15.95 0.63 18.41
N ASN A 59 16.78 0.12 19.31
CA ASN A 59 17.84 -0.80 18.92
C ASN A 59 17.24 -2.10 18.34
N ALA A 60 17.75 -2.57 17.21
CA ALA A 60 17.29 -3.78 16.52
C ALA A 60 17.25 -5.03 17.44
N THR A 61 18.15 -5.13 18.40
CA THR A 61 18.17 -6.24 19.40
C THR A 61 16.96 -6.23 20.34
N SER A 62 16.25 -5.10 20.47
CA SER A 62 15.03 -4.98 21.26
C SER A 62 13.77 -5.44 20.52
N TRP A 63 13.86 -5.72 19.21
CA TRP A 63 12.73 -6.07 18.38
C TRP A 63 11.86 -7.21 18.92
N PRO A 64 12.41 -8.37 19.38
CA PRO A 64 11.57 -9.45 19.89
C PRO A 64 10.72 -9.04 21.11
N LYS A 65 11.31 -8.26 22.04
CA LYS A 65 10.57 -7.75 23.22
C LYS A 65 9.52 -6.71 22.82
N PHE A 66 9.85 -5.84 21.88
CA PHE A 66 8.94 -4.84 21.34
C PHE A 66 7.75 -5.52 20.67
N LEU A 67 8.01 -6.49 19.78
CA LEU A 67 6.97 -7.25 19.07
C LEU A 67 6.03 -7.96 20.04
N ALA A 68 6.57 -8.68 21.02
CA ALA A 68 5.75 -9.35 22.03
C ALA A 68 4.87 -8.36 22.82
N LYS A 69 5.40 -7.19 23.15
CA LYS A 69 4.66 -6.14 23.87
C LYS A 69 3.50 -5.58 23.04
N ILE A 70 3.74 -5.21 21.77
CA ILE A 70 2.69 -4.61 20.94
C ILE A 70 1.59 -5.59 20.56
N LEU A 71 1.89 -6.89 20.47
CA LEU A 71 0.91 -7.91 20.12
C LEU A 71 0.08 -8.38 21.31
N LYS A 72 0.55 -8.20 22.53
CA LYS A 72 -0.10 -8.74 23.74
C LYS A 72 -1.54 -8.26 23.92
N ASP A 73 -1.76 -6.95 23.73
CA ASP A 73 -3.06 -6.31 23.96
C ASP A 73 -3.65 -5.73 22.65
N ALA A 74 -3.14 -6.18 21.49
CA ALA A 74 -3.55 -5.66 20.21
C ALA A 74 -4.92 -6.18 19.78
N VAL A 75 -5.70 -5.31 19.14
CA VAL A 75 -6.93 -5.70 18.45
C VAL A 75 -6.55 -6.13 17.02
N TYR A 76 -6.61 -7.42 16.75
CA TYR A 76 -6.27 -7.96 15.45
C TYR A 76 -7.38 -7.72 14.43
N CYS A 77 -6.97 -7.37 13.19
CA CYS A 77 -7.90 -7.35 12.07
C CYS A 77 -8.47 -8.75 11.86
N PRO A 78 -9.79 -8.94 11.93
CA PRO A 78 -10.38 -10.26 11.72
C PRO A 78 -10.25 -10.70 10.26
N ALA A 79 -10.23 -12.01 10.02
CA ALA A 79 -10.05 -12.60 8.69
C ALA A 79 -10.98 -12.03 7.61
N ARG A 80 -12.20 -11.61 7.98
CA ARG A 80 -13.16 -10.96 7.06
C ARG A 80 -12.67 -9.65 6.45
N CYS A 81 -11.66 -8.99 7.03
CA CYS A 81 -11.07 -7.76 6.50
C CYS A 81 -10.14 -8.02 5.31
N PHE A 82 -9.61 -9.24 5.20
CA PHE A 82 -8.64 -9.61 4.16
C PHE A 82 -9.39 -10.23 2.98
N LYS A 83 -9.59 -9.44 1.94
CA LYS A 83 -10.23 -9.84 0.70
C LYS A 83 -9.19 -10.22 -0.33
N LYS A 84 -9.52 -11.21 -1.18
CA LYS A 84 -8.65 -11.54 -2.29
C LYS A 84 -8.60 -10.35 -3.26
N GLU A 85 -7.39 -9.96 -3.62
CA GLU A 85 -7.17 -8.94 -4.64
C GLU A 85 -7.79 -9.39 -5.97
N PRO A 86 -8.56 -8.53 -6.66
CA PRO A 86 -9.10 -8.86 -7.97
C PRO A 86 -7.97 -9.17 -8.95
N SER A 87 -8.20 -10.14 -9.85
CA SER A 87 -7.26 -10.38 -10.95
C SER A 87 -7.16 -9.11 -11.81
N GLY A 88 -5.95 -8.70 -12.13
CA GLY A 88 -5.71 -7.60 -13.05
C GLY A 88 -6.17 -7.92 -14.47
N PRO A 89 -6.33 -6.92 -15.33
CA PRO A 89 -6.61 -7.13 -16.74
C PRO A 89 -5.50 -7.95 -17.39
N LYS A 90 -5.87 -8.87 -18.30
CA LYS A 90 -4.92 -9.77 -18.97
C LYS A 90 -3.91 -9.06 -19.89
N THR A 91 -4.28 -7.87 -20.35
CA THR A 91 -3.46 -7.06 -21.26
C THR A 91 -3.55 -5.59 -20.90
N ASN A 92 -2.42 -4.90 -20.99
CA ASN A 92 -2.37 -3.47 -20.85
C ASN A 92 -2.89 -2.81 -22.14
N LYS A 93 -4.02 -2.08 -22.00
CA LYS A 93 -4.64 -1.33 -23.11
C LYS A 93 -4.35 0.16 -23.05
N PHE A 94 -3.59 0.63 -22.08
CA PHE A 94 -3.19 2.03 -22.00
C PHE A 94 -2.17 2.34 -23.08
N VAL A 95 -2.16 3.60 -23.51
CA VAL A 95 -1.22 4.14 -24.49
C VAL A 95 -0.55 5.36 -23.88
N VAL A 96 0.76 5.50 -24.11
CA VAL A 96 1.52 6.68 -23.66
C VAL A 96 0.89 7.95 -24.23
N GLY A 97 0.71 8.96 -23.40
CA GLY A 97 0.08 10.23 -23.75
C GLY A 97 -1.43 10.30 -23.45
N GLN A 98 -2.09 9.19 -23.12
CA GLN A 98 -3.49 9.23 -22.71
C GLN A 98 -3.67 9.98 -21.39
N LYS A 99 -4.78 10.72 -21.29
CA LYS A 99 -5.19 11.44 -20.09
C LYS A 99 -6.09 10.55 -19.23
N LEU A 100 -5.95 10.70 -17.92
CA LEU A 100 -6.76 10.00 -16.94
C LEU A 100 -6.89 10.83 -15.65
N GLU A 101 -7.82 10.46 -14.80
CA GLU A 101 -7.89 10.93 -13.43
C GLU A 101 -7.22 9.90 -12.51
N ALA A 102 -6.31 10.37 -11.68
CA ALA A 102 -5.59 9.51 -10.76
C ALA A 102 -5.66 10.03 -9.33
N VAL A 103 -5.77 9.10 -8.39
CA VAL A 103 -5.73 9.42 -6.97
C VAL A 103 -4.29 9.65 -6.54
N ASP A 104 -4.02 10.74 -5.83
CA ASP A 104 -2.73 10.95 -5.18
C ASP A 104 -2.53 9.90 -4.07
N LYS A 105 -1.50 9.07 -4.19
CA LYS A 105 -1.22 8.01 -3.20
C LYS A 105 -0.89 8.53 -1.81
N LYS A 106 -0.34 9.73 -1.70
CA LYS A 106 -0.03 10.37 -0.40
C LYS A 106 -1.26 11.05 0.21
N ASN A 107 -2.14 11.57 -0.64
CA ASN A 107 -3.34 12.29 -0.24
C ASN A 107 -4.56 11.74 -0.99
N PRO A 108 -5.09 10.57 -0.61
CA PRO A 108 -6.11 9.86 -1.40
C PRO A 108 -7.47 10.58 -1.54
N HIS A 109 -7.66 11.69 -0.85
CA HIS A 109 -8.80 12.60 -1.04
C HIS A 109 -8.65 13.51 -2.26
N LEU A 110 -7.46 13.57 -2.86
CA LEU A 110 -7.19 14.32 -4.08
C LEU A 110 -7.24 13.41 -5.29
N ILE A 111 -8.06 13.79 -6.25
CA ILE A 111 -8.12 13.19 -7.59
C ILE A 111 -7.64 14.25 -8.56
N CYS A 112 -6.60 13.94 -9.31
CA CYS A 112 -5.90 14.89 -10.15
C CYS A 112 -5.84 14.42 -11.61
N CYS A 113 -5.86 15.35 -12.55
CA CYS A 113 -5.57 15.07 -13.94
C CYS A 113 -4.14 14.56 -14.09
N ALA A 114 -3.98 13.52 -14.88
CA ALA A 114 -2.70 12.89 -15.10
C ALA A 114 -2.56 12.36 -16.53
N THR A 115 -1.34 12.04 -16.90
CA THR A 115 -0.98 11.51 -18.21
C THR A 115 -0.26 10.18 -18.04
N VAL A 116 -0.53 9.22 -18.91
CA VAL A 116 0.27 8.01 -19.02
C VAL A 116 1.63 8.38 -19.61
N GLY A 117 2.66 8.43 -18.79
CA GLY A 117 4.01 8.82 -19.18
C GLY A 117 4.84 7.67 -19.77
N ALA A 118 4.64 6.46 -19.28
CA ALA A 118 5.32 5.25 -19.74
C ALA A 118 4.49 4.00 -19.46
N ILE A 119 4.81 2.90 -20.14
CA ILE A 119 4.17 1.59 -19.95
C ILE A 119 5.27 0.56 -19.79
N ASN A 120 5.11 -0.33 -18.83
CA ASN A 120 5.99 -1.47 -18.63
C ASN A 120 5.13 -2.69 -18.22
N GLU A 121 4.90 -3.59 -19.17
CA GLU A 121 4.08 -4.80 -18.97
C GLU A 121 2.71 -4.49 -18.33
N GLU A 122 2.50 -4.95 -17.10
CA GLU A 122 1.26 -4.75 -16.33
C GLU A 122 1.25 -3.44 -15.53
N MET A 123 2.17 -2.52 -15.80
CA MET A 123 2.28 -1.26 -15.09
C MET A 123 2.18 -0.06 -16.03
N ILE A 124 1.64 1.04 -15.53
CA ILE A 124 1.72 2.35 -16.17
C ILE A 124 2.41 3.34 -15.24
N HIS A 125 3.24 4.20 -15.83
CA HIS A 125 3.79 5.36 -15.15
C HIS A 125 2.83 6.53 -15.29
N VAL A 126 2.34 7.05 -14.19
CA VAL A 126 1.40 8.16 -14.16
C VAL A 126 2.12 9.44 -13.78
N THR A 127 2.05 10.42 -14.66
CA THR A 127 2.60 11.77 -14.48
C THR A 127 1.44 12.72 -14.19
N PHE A 128 1.45 13.37 -13.04
CA PHE A 128 0.42 14.34 -12.68
C PHE A 128 0.63 15.65 -13.41
N ASP A 129 -0.41 16.11 -14.12
CA ASP A 129 -0.36 17.32 -14.93
C ASP A 129 -0.13 18.56 -14.08
N GLY A 130 0.81 19.43 -14.50
CA GLY A 130 1.17 20.63 -13.77
C GLY A 130 2.21 20.44 -12.66
N TRP A 131 2.62 19.21 -12.37
CA TRP A 131 3.64 18.89 -11.38
C TRP A 131 4.88 18.31 -12.05
N ARG A 132 6.05 18.88 -11.78
CA ARG A 132 7.32 18.50 -12.44
C ARG A 132 7.89 17.18 -11.90
N GLY A 133 7.25 16.05 -12.17
CA GLY A 133 7.77 14.71 -11.86
C GLY A 133 7.91 14.33 -10.39
N ALA A 134 7.72 15.28 -9.47
CA ALA A 134 7.93 15.05 -8.04
C ALA A 134 6.90 14.08 -7.41
N PHE A 135 5.82 13.81 -8.10
CA PHE A 135 4.69 12.99 -7.64
C PHE A 135 4.31 11.89 -8.63
N ASP A 136 5.20 11.58 -9.57
CA ASP A 136 4.97 10.53 -10.55
C ASP A 136 5.10 9.15 -9.89
N TYR A 137 4.20 8.23 -10.25
CA TYR A 137 4.17 6.89 -9.69
C TYR A 137 3.94 5.82 -10.75
N TRP A 138 4.50 4.64 -10.51
CA TRP A 138 4.09 3.43 -11.20
C TRP A 138 2.84 2.84 -10.52
N TYR A 139 1.85 2.52 -11.35
CA TYR A 139 0.60 1.87 -10.95
C TYR A 139 0.51 0.52 -11.65
N ALA A 140 0.29 -0.55 -10.88
CA ALA A 140 -0.10 -1.81 -11.47
C ALA A 140 -1.53 -1.71 -12.00
N LEU A 141 -1.82 -2.32 -13.14
CA LEU A 141 -3.14 -2.30 -13.78
C LEU A 141 -4.25 -2.78 -12.83
N LYS A 142 -3.97 -3.78 -12.02
CA LYS A 142 -4.88 -4.29 -10.99
C LYS A 142 -5.31 -3.24 -9.96
N ASN A 143 -4.52 -2.20 -9.75
CA ASN A 143 -4.78 -1.12 -8.80
C ASN A 143 -5.46 0.10 -9.44
N ILE A 144 -5.61 0.09 -10.77
CA ILE A 144 -6.31 1.12 -11.51
C ILE A 144 -7.77 0.65 -11.61
N LYS A 145 -8.58 1.03 -10.64
CA LYS A 145 -10.02 0.82 -10.73
C LYS A 145 -10.57 1.87 -11.68
N SER A 146 -10.89 1.48 -12.91
CA SER A 146 -11.75 2.28 -13.76
C SER A 146 -13.08 2.42 -13.01
N VAL A 147 -13.53 3.65 -12.85
CA VAL A 147 -14.94 3.92 -12.52
C VAL A 147 -15.70 3.57 -13.79
N GLU A 148 -16.08 2.31 -13.93
CA GLU A 148 -17.08 1.93 -14.93
C GLU A 148 -18.40 2.55 -14.50
N ASN A 149 -18.87 3.50 -15.31
CA ASN A 149 -20.25 4.01 -15.23
C ASN A 149 -21.24 2.91 -15.61
#